data_65c7821dffce4a58a92f5d7d3a8e3884
#
_entry.id   65c7821dffce4a58a92f5d7d3a8e3884
#
_cell.length_a   1.000
_cell.length_b   1.000
_cell.length_c   1.000
_cell.angle_alpha   90.00
_cell.angle_beta   90.00
_cell.angle_gamma   90.00
#
_symmetry.space_group_name_H-M   'P 1'
#
loop_
_entity.id
_entity.type
_entity.pdbx_description
1 polymer ?
#
loop_
_entity_poly.entity_id
_entity_poly.type
_entity_poly.pdbx_seq_one_letter_code
_entity_poly.pdbx_strand_id
1 'polypeptide(L)'
;MLQANESAASVVTEFFIVGFPGLQPKHYSLIGALLFIIYIAVISGNSLVVVLFVIERSLHKPMYIIILCLSLSDIGFCTVALPKVISRYWFNDGYIGFYVCLFQRQLIHYFGTLNSLIMMIMALDRYLAICYPLRYPVLMTNRTMRLLIGFSWVTAMIAPTISLMQTVKLPFCGPNMILNCFCDSLSMNQLACADATSASLIGYAVAMFVLLVPLSFIIFSYLSILVSVLRLANAQGRIKAFSTCATQLTIITIYYVFPAFVVYTTSNLPNSQMNSSQRIGLVMFYSLLPPIVNPFIYCIRIKEIRQFFIKWCVHKNRIVNRSLTISK
;
A
#
# COMPACT_ATOMS: atom_id res chain seq x y z
N MET A 1 55.78 17.03 -3.04
CA MET A 1 54.60 17.75 -3.49
C MET A 1 53.87 16.85 -4.50
N LEU A 2 52.96 16.03 -4.00
CA LEU A 2 52.05 15.25 -4.84
C LEU A 2 50.67 15.94 -4.73
N GLN A 3 50.30 16.64 -5.78
CA GLN A 3 48.96 17.20 -5.93
C GLN A 3 47.99 16.04 -5.99
N ALA A 4 47.15 15.89 -4.94
CA ALA A 4 45.97 15.10 -4.99
C ALA A 4 45.03 15.72 -6.03
N ASN A 5 44.86 15.03 -7.13
CA ASN A 5 43.84 15.33 -8.13
C ASN A 5 42.47 15.18 -7.40
N GLU A 6 41.87 16.29 -7.01
CA GLU A 6 40.45 16.35 -6.70
C GLU A 6 39.70 16.02 -8.00
N SER A 7 39.42 14.72 -8.19
CA SER A 7 38.46 14.30 -9.20
C SER A 7 37.15 14.95 -8.85
N ALA A 8 36.70 15.89 -9.68
CA ALA A 8 35.40 16.54 -9.57
C ALA A 8 34.35 15.46 -9.36
N ALA A 9 33.76 15.38 -8.16
CA ALA A 9 32.69 14.46 -7.85
C ALA A 9 31.57 14.76 -8.83
N SER A 10 31.32 13.86 -9.78
CA SER A 10 30.27 14.02 -10.76
C SER A 10 28.95 13.99 -9.98
N VAL A 11 28.23 15.10 -10.03
CA VAL A 11 26.90 15.18 -9.42
C VAL A 11 26.01 14.13 -10.07
N VAL A 12 25.46 13.22 -9.26
CA VAL A 12 24.53 12.17 -9.76
C VAL A 12 23.26 12.84 -10.25
N THR A 13 23.02 12.78 -11.56
CA THR A 13 21.82 13.34 -12.20
C THR A 13 20.72 12.30 -12.42
N GLU A 14 21.09 11.01 -12.40
CA GLU A 14 20.17 9.90 -12.59
C GLU A 14 20.61 8.65 -11.82
N PHE A 15 19.65 7.81 -11.48
CA PHE A 15 19.86 6.49 -10.90
C PHE A 15 19.49 5.39 -11.88
N PHE A 16 19.99 4.18 -11.66
CA PHE A 16 19.63 2.99 -12.40
C PHE A 16 18.94 1.98 -11.47
N ILE A 17 17.66 1.68 -11.72
CA ILE A 17 16.92 0.65 -11.02
C ILE A 17 17.34 -0.73 -11.52
N VAL A 18 18.00 -1.49 -10.66
CA VAL A 18 18.51 -2.84 -10.97
C VAL A 18 17.38 -3.85 -11.03
N GLY A 19 16.41 -3.73 -10.14
CA GLY A 19 15.39 -4.75 -9.91
C GLY A 19 15.95 -5.93 -9.13
N PHE A 20 15.65 -7.16 -9.56
CA PHE A 20 16.15 -8.39 -8.93
C PHE A 20 17.59 -8.69 -9.37
N PRO A 21 18.59 -8.56 -8.48
CA PRO A 21 19.97 -8.88 -8.80
C PRO A 21 20.13 -10.37 -9.14
N GLY A 22 20.88 -10.67 -10.20
CA GLY A 22 21.12 -12.05 -10.63
C GLY A 22 19.99 -12.68 -11.47
N LEU A 23 18.89 -11.96 -11.73
CA LEU A 23 17.89 -12.41 -12.69
C LEU A 23 18.46 -12.42 -14.11
N GLN A 24 18.39 -13.57 -14.78
CA GLN A 24 18.90 -13.70 -16.13
C GLN A 24 18.02 -12.95 -17.15
N PRO A 25 18.59 -12.28 -18.16
CA PRO A 25 17.83 -11.50 -19.15
C PRO A 25 16.73 -12.27 -19.87
N LYS A 26 16.88 -13.59 -20.03
CA LYS A 26 15.85 -14.46 -20.62
C LYS A 26 14.53 -14.48 -19.85
N HIS A 27 14.52 -14.11 -18.56
CA HIS A 27 13.32 -14.05 -17.72
C HIS A 27 12.72 -12.65 -17.61
N TYR A 28 13.36 -11.63 -18.19
CA TYR A 28 12.90 -10.24 -18.08
C TYR A 28 11.48 -10.06 -18.64
N SER A 29 11.19 -10.58 -19.84
CA SER A 29 9.87 -10.51 -20.44
C SER A 29 8.79 -11.15 -19.58
N LEU A 30 9.09 -12.28 -18.93
CA LEU A 30 8.15 -12.98 -18.06
C LEU A 30 7.83 -12.14 -16.80
N ILE A 31 8.86 -11.59 -16.16
CA ILE A 31 8.67 -10.75 -14.97
C ILE A 31 7.95 -9.46 -15.34
N GLY A 32 8.32 -8.80 -16.45
CA GLY A 32 7.62 -7.62 -16.96
C GLY A 32 6.13 -7.90 -17.23
N ALA A 33 5.81 -9.02 -17.90
CA ALA A 33 4.44 -9.44 -18.16
C ALA A 33 3.66 -9.71 -16.86
N LEU A 34 4.26 -10.39 -15.89
CA LEU A 34 3.65 -10.66 -14.59
C LEU A 34 3.32 -9.35 -13.86
N LEU A 35 4.28 -8.43 -13.77
CA LEU A 35 4.08 -7.13 -13.12
C LEU A 35 3.02 -6.28 -13.83
N PHE A 36 2.97 -6.34 -15.16
CA PHE A 36 1.95 -5.65 -15.95
C PHE A 36 0.55 -6.22 -15.70
N ILE A 37 0.40 -7.56 -15.67
CA ILE A 37 -0.86 -8.22 -15.34
C ILE A 37 -1.32 -7.82 -13.93
N ILE A 38 -0.41 -7.81 -12.96
CA ILE A 38 -0.69 -7.34 -11.59
C ILE A 38 -1.15 -5.89 -11.61
N TYR A 39 -0.46 -5.01 -12.33
CA TYR A 39 -0.82 -3.59 -12.45
C TYR A 39 -2.24 -3.43 -13.01
N ILE A 40 -2.57 -4.09 -14.12
CA ILE A 40 -3.90 -4.02 -14.73
C ILE A 40 -4.97 -4.60 -13.78
N ALA A 41 -4.68 -5.70 -13.08
CA ALA A 41 -5.61 -6.29 -12.11
C ALA A 41 -5.91 -5.32 -10.94
N VAL A 42 -4.89 -4.65 -10.41
CA VAL A 42 -5.05 -3.65 -9.34
C VAL A 42 -5.86 -2.46 -9.84
N ILE A 43 -5.47 -1.88 -10.98
CA ILE A 43 -6.16 -0.71 -11.52
C ILE A 43 -7.62 -1.03 -11.83
N SER A 44 -7.89 -2.13 -12.52
CA SER A 44 -9.25 -2.52 -12.89
C SER A 44 -10.11 -2.85 -11.67
N GLY A 45 -9.58 -3.63 -10.72
CA GLY A 45 -10.31 -4.04 -9.51
C GLY A 45 -10.65 -2.87 -8.60
N ASN A 46 -9.69 -1.99 -8.32
CA ASN A 46 -9.92 -0.82 -7.48
C ASN A 46 -10.75 0.26 -8.19
N SER A 47 -10.55 0.48 -9.50
CA SER A 47 -11.40 1.40 -10.28
C SER A 47 -12.86 0.94 -10.31
N LEU A 48 -13.11 -0.35 -10.35
CA LEU A 48 -14.46 -0.90 -10.26
C LEU A 48 -15.12 -0.53 -8.93
N VAL A 49 -14.40 -0.61 -7.81
CA VAL A 49 -14.91 -0.17 -6.48
C VAL A 49 -15.23 1.32 -6.50
N VAL A 50 -14.37 2.15 -7.09
CA VAL A 50 -14.58 3.60 -7.23
C VAL A 50 -15.85 3.89 -8.06
N VAL A 51 -16.00 3.24 -9.21
CA VAL A 51 -17.17 3.40 -10.11
C VAL A 51 -18.45 2.98 -9.40
N LEU A 52 -18.44 1.84 -8.70
CA LEU A 52 -19.58 1.36 -7.94
C LEU A 52 -19.98 2.35 -6.84
N PHE A 53 -19.01 2.93 -6.13
CA PHE A 53 -19.29 3.95 -5.12
C PHE A 53 -19.96 5.19 -5.74
N VAL A 54 -19.55 5.62 -6.92
CA VAL A 54 -20.12 6.80 -7.59
C VAL A 54 -21.57 6.53 -8.06
N ILE A 55 -21.84 5.35 -8.62
CA ILE A 55 -23.13 5.02 -9.22
C ILE A 55 -24.16 4.61 -8.16
N GLU A 56 -23.76 3.86 -7.15
CA GLU A 56 -24.67 3.21 -6.19
C GLU A 56 -24.81 4.03 -4.90
N ARG A 57 -25.89 4.78 -4.78
CA ARG A 57 -26.17 5.64 -3.60
C ARG A 57 -26.24 4.87 -2.28
N SER A 58 -26.56 3.59 -2.30
CA SER A 58 -26.59 2.74 -1.09
C SER A 58 -25.20 2.56 -0.44
N LEU A 59 -24.13 2.81 -1.22
CA LEU A 59 -22.73 2.79 -0.77
C LEU A 59 -22.27 4.13 -0.15
N HIS A 60 -23.11 5.17 -0.12
CA HIS A 60 -22.73 6.47 0.46
C HIS A 60 -22.86 6.47 1.99
N LYS A 61 -22.27 5.49 2.68
CA LYS A 61 -22.21 5.37 4.15
C LYS A 61 -20.76 5.49 4.63
N PRO A 62 -20.51 5.85 5.91
CA PRO A 62 -19.16 6.08 6.44
C PRO A 62 -18.14 4.97 6.10
N MET A 63 -18.51 3.72 6.33
CA MET A 63 -17.66 2.57 6.06
C MET A 63 -17.20 2.49 4.59
N TYR A 64 -18.08 2.80 3.64
CA TYR A 64 -17.74 2.71 2.21
C TYR A 64 -16.89 3.88 1.72
N ILE A 65 -16.93 5.03 2.41
CA ILE A 65 -15.99 6.14 2.17
C ILE A 65 -14.56 5.71 2.49
N ILE A 66 -14.36 4.92 3.56
CA ILE A 66 -13.05 4.36 3.90
C ILE A 66 -12.56 3.44 2.78
N ILE A 67 -13.40 2.55 2.29
CA ILE A 67 -13.08 1.60 1.21
C ILE A 67 -12.74 2.34 -0.10
N LEU A 68 -13.52 3.37 -0.46
CA LEU A 68 -13.21 4.24 -1.59
C LEU A 68 -11.81 4.85 -1.48
N CYS A 69 -11.47 5.40 -0.31
CA CYS A 69 -10.18 6.05 -0.10
C CYS A 69 -9.03 5.05 -0.13
N LEU A 70 -9.23 3.84 0.38
CA LEU A 70 -8.24 2.77 0.29
C LEU A 70 -8.02 2.35 -1.17
N SER A 71 -9.11 2.20 -1.95
CA SER A 71 -9.00 1.87 -3.39
C SER A 71 -8.28 2.97 -4.18
N LEU A 72 -8.52 4.25 -3.89
CA LEU A 72 -7.81 5.36 -4.51
C LEU A 72 -6.32 5.37 -4.14
N SER A 73 -5.99 5.07 -2.88
CA SER A 73 -4.62 4.96 -2.42
C SER A 73 -3.88 3.79 -3.08
N ASP A 74 -4.54 2.64 -3.25
CA ASP A 74 -3.97 1.46 -3.91
C ASP A 74 -3.71 1.72 -5.40
N ILE A 75 -4.61 2.42 -6.11
CA ILE A 75 -4.40 2.88 -7.49
C ILE A 75 -3.19 3.81 -7.55
N GLY A 76 -3.14 4.81 -6.67
CA GLY A 76 -2.04 5.78 -6.61
C GLY A 76 -0.69 5.11 -6.37
N PHE A 77 -0.61 4.24 -5.36
CA PHE A 77 0.61 3.50 -5.03
C PHE A 77 1.12 2.68 -6.23
N CYS A 78 0.28 1.85 -6.83
CA CYS A 78 0.69 0.98 -7.93
C CYS A 78 1.04 1.77 -9.20
N THR A 79 0.38 2.91 -9.45
CA THR A 79 0.70 3.79 -10.59
C THR A 79 2.06 4.48 -10.41
N VAL A 80 2.49 4.72 -9.18
CA VAL A 80 3.82 5.29 -8.90
C VAL A 80 4.90 4.21 -8.92
N ALA A 81 4.63 3.01 -8.37
CA ALA A 81 5.64 1.99 -8.16
C ALA A 81 5.91 1.12 -9.40
N LEU A 82 4.88 0.68 -10.13
CA LEU A 82 5.00 -0.39 -11.12
C LEU A 82 5.47 0.04 -12.52
N PRO A 83 5.08 1.19 -13.11
CA PRO A 83 5.41 1.49 -14.50
C PRO A 83 6.92 1.48 -14.79
N LYS A 84 7.74 2.03 -13.88
CA LYS A 84 9.20 2.08 -14.09
C LYS A 84 9.86 0.71 -14.00
N VAL A 85 9.45 -0.14 -13.07
CA VAL A 85 9.98 -1.50 -12.98
C VAL A 85 9.51 -2.39 -14.15
N ILE A 86 8.31 -2.17 -14.68
CA ILE A 86 7.83 -2.83 -15.89
C ILE A 86 8.70 -2.40 -17.10
N SER A 87 8.97 -1.09 -17.25
CA SER A 87 9.85 -0.54 -18.27
C SER A 87 11.26 -1.13 -18.17
N ARG A 88 11.79 -1.28 -16.94
CA ARG A 88 13.08 -1.92 -16.68
C ARG A 88 13.16 -3.34 -17.25
N TYR A 89 12.10 -4.13 -17.11
CA TYR A 89 12.10 -5.52 -17.57
C TYR A 89 11.70 -5.70 -19.03
N TRP A 90 10.80 -4.88 -19.58
CA TRP A 90 10.38 -5.02 -20.96
C TRP A 90 11.31 -4.34 -21.97
N PHE A 91 11.80 -3.16 -21.61
CA PHE A 91 12.60 -2.32 -22.51
C PHE A 91 14.08 -2.23 -22.08
N ASN A 92 14.46 -2.93 -21.01
CA ASN A 92 15.78 -2.81 -20.36
C ASN A 92 16.13 -1.37 -19.98
N ASP A 93 15.09 -0.54 -19.74
CA ASP A 93 15.23 0.87 -19.35
C ASP A 93 15.05 1.03 -17.85
N GLY A 94 16.17 1.00 -17.11
CA GLY A 94 16.22 1.21 -15.65
C GLY A 94 16.57 2.62 -15.23
N TYR A 95 16.94 3.52 -16.15
CA TYR A 95 17.35 4.88 -15.81
C TYR A 95 16.18 5.73 -15.34
N ILE A 96 16.37 6.43 -14.21
CA ILE A 96 15.40 7.34 -13.61
C ILE A 96 16.13 8.59 -13.13
N GLY A 97 15.65 9.76 -13.55
CA GLY A 97 16.25 11.04 -13.13
C GLY A 97 16.20 11.23 -11.61
N PHE A 98 17.19 11.89 -11.04
CA PHE A 98 17.37 12.10 -9.60
C PHE A 98 16.10 12.63 -8.92
N TYR A 99 15.52 13.71 -9.41
CA TYR A 99 14.31 14.30 -8.83
C TYR A 99 13.07 13.43 -9.01
N VAL A 100 12.98 12.68 -10.11
CA VAL A 100 11.86 11.73 -10.37
C VAL A 100 11.94 10.58 -9.38
N CYS A 101 13.14 10.08 -9.08
CA CYS A 101 13.38 9.06 -8.06
C CYS A 101 12.99 9.55 -6.65
N LEU A 102 13.39 10.76 -6.28
CA LEU A 102 12.98 11.37 -5.01
C LEU A 102 11.45 11.52 -4.90
N PHE A 103 10.80 11.94 -5.99
CA PHE A 103 9.35 12.07 -6.06
C PHE A 103 8.64 10.71 -5.97
N GLN A 104 9.13 9.71 -6.70
CA GLN A 104 8.63 8.32 -6.61
C GLN A 104 8.71 7.80 -5.18
N ARG A 105 9.90 7.93 -4.55
CA ARG A 105 10.13 7.57 -3.16
C ARG A 105 9.15 8.27 -2.22
N GLN A 106 8.97 9.58 -2.38
CA GLN A 106 8.06 10.38 -1.55
C GLN A 106 6.63 9.86 -1.64
N LEU A 107 6.14 9.58 -2.84
CA LEU A 107 4.77 9.09 -3.06
C LEU A 107 4.57 7.65 -2.57
N ILE A 108 5.55 6.76 -2.74
CA ILE A 108 5.49 5.40 -2.20
C ILE A 108 5.32 5.41 -0.68
N HIS A 109 6.15 6.20 0.03
CA HIS A 109 6.03 6.32 1.48
C HIS A 109 4.77 7.06 1.91
N TYR A 110 4.30 8.04 1.12
CA TYR A 110 3.04 8.73 1.35
C TYR A 110 1.85 7.78 1.33
N PHE A 111 1.70 6.97 0.28
CA PHE A 111 0.60 6.01 0.19
C PHE A 111 0.70 4.92 1.27
N GLY A 112 1.92 4.49 1.64
CA GLY A 112 2.13 3.59 2.76
C GLY A 112 1.65 4.17 4.10
N THR A 113 2.00 5.44 4.38
CA THR A 113 1.54 6.16 5.57
C THR A 113 0.02 6.38 5.54
N LEU A 114 -0.51 6.78 4.41
CA LEU A 114 -1.94 6.99 4.21
C LEU A 114 -2.75 5.71 4.47
N ASN A 115 -2.31 4.58 3.93
CA ASN A 115 -2.96 3.29 4.17
C ASN A 115 -2.95 2.92 5.66
N SER A 116 -1.85 3.18 6.37
CA SER A 116 -1.77 2.95 7.81
C SER A 116 -2.79 3.79 8.60
N LEU A 117 -2.96 5.07 8.26
CA LEU A 117 -3.96 5.95 8.86
C LEU A 117 -5.40 5.53 8.50
N ILE A 118 -5.65 5.12 7.27
CA ILE A 118 -6.97 4.61 6.83
C ILE A 118 -7.33 3.34 7.62
N MET A 119 -6.36 2.42 7.84
CA MET A 119 -6.59 1.22 8.66
C MET A 119 -6.93 1.57 10.11
N MET A 120 -6.30 2.59 10.69
CA MET A 120 -6.63 3.09 12.02
C MET A 120 -8.06 3.64 12.07
N ILE A 121 -8.49 4.43 11.09
CA ILE A 121 -9.88 4.93 11.01
C ILE A 121 -10.86 3.78 10.83
N MET A 122 -10.51 2.76 10.05
CA MET A 122 -11.33 1.56 9.87
C MET A 122 -11.53 0.81 11.19
N ALA A 123 -10.48 0.69 12.01
CA ALA A 123 -10.55 0.08 13.33
C ALA A 123 -11.40 0.93 14.30
N LEU A 124 -11.28 2.26 14.24
CA LEU A 124 -12.11 3.20 15.00
C LEU A 124 -13.60 3.05 14.64
N ASP A 125 -13.92 2.99 13.33
CA ASP A 125 -15.28 2.79 12.84
C ASP A 125 -15.91 1.52 13.43
N ARG A 126 -15.18 0.41 13.43
CA ARG A 126 -15.64 -0.86 14.00
C ARG A 126 -15.76 -0.82 15.51
N TYR A 127 -14.80 -0.25 16.18
CA TYR A 127 -14.85 -0.08 17.62
C TYR A 127 -16.11 0.67 18.06
N LEU A 128 -16.38 1.80 17.43
CA LEU A 128 -17.59 2.57 17.76
C LEU A 128 -18.88 1.85 17.39
N ALA A 129 -18.92 1.19 16.23
CA ALA A 129 -20.11 0.46 15.78
C ALA A 129 -20.50 -0.73 16.70
N ILE A 130 -19.51 -1.39 17.30
CA ILE A 130 -19.72 -2.60 18.11
C ILE A 130 -19.79 -2.27 19.61
N CYS A 131 -18.89 -1.43 20.11
CA CYS A 131 -18.82 -1.11 21.54
C CYS A 131 -19.80 0.00 21.95
N TYR A 132 -20.16 0.92 21.03
CA TYR A 132 -21.04 2.05 21.31
C TYR A 132 -22.16 2.20 20.25
N PRO A 133 -22.99 1.16 20.01
CA PRO A 133 -23.92 1.12 18.89
C PRO A 133 -24.96 2.27 18.92
N LEU A 134 -25.39 2.70 20.10
CA LEU A 134 -26.34 3.81 20.25
C LEU A 134 -25.73 5.18 19.92
N ARG A 135 -24.42 5.35 20.12
CA ARG A 135 -23.71 6.60 19.82
C ARG A 135 -23.12 6.62 18.41
N TYR A 136 -22.95 5.47 17.79
CA TYR A 136 -22.34 5.34 16.47
C TYR A 136 -22.98 6.24 15.40
N PRO A 137 -24.33 6.28 15.23
CA PRO A 137 -24.95 7.12 14.20
C PRO A 137 -24.73 8.62 14.39
N VAL A 138 -24.50 9.05 15.63
CA VAL A 138 -24.24 10.46 15.97
C VAL A 138 -22.77 10.82 15.75
N LEU A 139 -21.84 9.92 16.11
CA LEU A 139 -20.41 10.16 16.05
C LEU A 139 -19.85 9.95 14.64
N MET A 140 -20.24 8.85 13.98
CA MET A 140 -19.70 8.44 12.66
C MET A 140 -20.67 8.82 11.54
N THR A 141 -20.86 10.11 11.37
CA THR A 141 -21.62 10.67 10.23
C THR A 141 -20.73 10.69 8.96
N ASN A 142 -21.36 10.79 7.78
CA ASN A 142 -20.63 10.97 6.53
C ASN A 142 -19.72 12.23 6.55
N ARG A 143 -20.13 13.28 7.28
CA ARG A 143 -19.32 14.51 7.45
C ARG A 143 -18.07 14.20 8.28
N THR A 144 -18.25 13.54 9.44
CA THR A 144 -17.13 13.16 10.31
C THR A 144 -16.14 12.27 9.56
N MET A 145 -16.64 11.27 8.83
CA MET A 145 -15.80 10.35 8.07
C MET A 145 -15.00 11.08 6.98
N ARG A 146 -15.64 11.97 6.21
CA ARG A 146 -14.93 12.77 5.20
C ARG A 146 -13.86 13.68 5.80
N LEU A 147 -14.11 14.26 6.98
CA LEU A 147 -13.11 15.06 7.68
C LEU A 147 -11.92 14.22 8.16
N LEU A 148 -12.17 13.06 8.77
CA LEU A 148 -11.11 12.14 9.22
C LEU A 148 -10.23 11.68 8.04
N ILE A 149 -10.86 11.30 6.94
CA ILE A 149 -10.14 10.89 5.73
C ILE A 149 -9.37 12.07 5.14
N GLY A 150 -9.99 13.23 4.96
CA GLY A 150 -9.31 14.42 4.45
C GLY A 150 -8.11 14.82 5.30
N PHE A 151 -8.24 14.76 6.63
CA PHE A 151 -7.14 14.99 7.57
C PHE A 151 -6.02 13.94 7.38
N SER A 152 -6.37 12.67 7.16
CA SER A 152 -5.38 11.61 6.90
C SER A 152 -4.61 11.84 5.60
N TRP A 153 -5.27 12.30 4.52
CA TRP A 153 -4.62 12.63 3.25
C TRP A 153 -3.58 13.75 3.41
N VAL A 154 -3.87 14.74 4.23
CA VAL A 154 -2.93 15.85 4.49
C VAL A 154 -1.79 15.40 5.40
N THR A 155 -2.10 14.75 6.53
CA THR A 155 -1.10 14.39 7.55
C THR A 155 -0.18 13.25 7.11
N ALA A 156 -0.64 12.37 6.21
CA ALA A 156 0.19 11.31 5.63
C ALA A 156 1.45 11.83 4.92
N MET A 157 1.47 13.09 4.49
CA MET A 157 2.64 13.70 3.85
C MET A 157 3.77 14.03 4.85
N ILE A 158 3.46 14.19 6.13
CA ILE A 158 4.42 14.69 7.15
C ILE A 158 5.59 13.71 7.34
N ALA A 159 5.30 12.46 7.66
CA ALA A 159 6.32 11.45 7.97
C ALA A 159 7.29 11.19 6.80
N PRO A 160 6.82 10.96 5.55
CA PRO A 160 7.71 10.81 4.40
C PRO A 160 8.57 12.05 4.12
N THR A 161 8.01 13.26 4.34
CA THR A 161 8.75 14.51 4.12
C THR A 161 9.89 14.66 5.11
N ILE A 162 9.70 14.31 6.39
CA ILE A 162 10.78 14.31 7.39
C ILE A 162 11.94 13.42 6.93
N SER A 163 11.65 12.20 6.48
CA SER A 163 12.66 11.26 5.97
C SER A 163 13.30 11.77 4.66
N LEU A 164 12.52 12.37 3.76
CA LEU A 164 13.03 12.92 2.49
C LEU A 164 14.04 14.04 2.73
N MET A 165 13.75 14.95 3.65
CA MET A 165 14.61 16.08 3.99
C MET A 165 15.99 15.64 4.50
N GLN A 166 16.11 14.46 5.11
CA GLN A 166 17.40 13.91 5.50
C GLN A 166 18.17 13.33 4.30
N THR A 167 17.46 12.58 3.43
CA THR A 167 18.08 11.99 2.23
C THR A 167 18.57 13.05 1.25
N VAL A 168 17.83 14.14 1.04
CA VAL A 168 18.24 15.22 0.10
C VAL A 168 19.50 15.94 0.53
N LYS A 169 19.86 15.93 1.82
CA LYS A 169 21.10 16.53 2.34
C LYS A 169 22.33 15.67 2.08
N LEU A 170 22.16 14.42 1.69
CA LEU A 170 23.27 13.50 1.46
C LEU A 170 23.92 13.78 0.09
N PRO A 171 25.26 13.81 0.01
CA PRO A 171 25.95 13.86 -1.27
C PRO A 171 25.93 12.47 -1.94
N PHE A 172 25.59 12.43 -3.21
CA PHE A 172 25.60 11.23 -4.05
C PHE A 172 26.71 11.33 -5.08
N CYS A 173 27.66 10.39 -5.06
CA CYS A 173 28.87 10.45 -5.90
C CYS A 173 29.40 9.07 -6.30
N GLY A 174 28.68 8.03 -6.14
CA GLY A 174 29.15 6.67 -6.42
C GLY A 174 28.39 5.97 -7.52
N PRO A 175 28.45 4.65 -7.56
CA PRO A 175 27.63 3.88 -8.45
C PRO A 175 26.16 4.21 -8.16
N ASN A 176 25.46 4.73 -9.17
CA ASN A 176 24.08 5.18 -9.09
C ASN A 176 23.05 4.03 -9.24
N MET A 177 23.38 2.84 -8.72
CA MET A 177 22.60 1.61 -8.91
C MET A 177 21.74 1.32 -7.70
N ILE A 178 20.41 1.49 -7.84
CA ILE A 178 19.42 1.17 -6.81
C ILE A 178 19.10 -0.33 -6.84
N LEU A 179 19.52 -1.05 -5.78
CA LEU A 179 19.26 -2.48 -5.61
C LEU A 179 17.84 -2.71 -5.07
N ASN A 180 16.83 -2.25 -5.82
CA ASN A 180 15.41 -2.43 -5.56
C ASN A 180 14.62 -2.28 -6.87
N CYS A 181 13.30 -2.56 -6.83
CA CYS A 181 12.38 -2.37 -7.95
C CYS A 181 11.84 -0.93 -8.07
N PHE A 182 12.04 -0.11 -7.06
CA PHE A 182 11.66 1.32 -7.02
C PHE A 182 12.57 2.09 -6.08
N CYS A 183 12.49 3.42 -6.14
CA CYS A 183 13.26 4.29 -5.26
C CYS A 183 12.71 4.20 -3.82
N ASP A 184 13.57 3.81 -2.88
CA ASP A 184 13.25 3.74 -1.46
C ASP A 184 14.35 4.39 -0.61
N SER A 185 14.03 4.71 0.64
CA SER A 185 14.95 5.41 1.55
C SER A 185 16.23 4.63 1.81
N LEU A 186 16.12 3.33 2.05
CA LEU A 186 17.27 2.51 2.43
C LEU A 186 18.25 2.37 1.27
N SER A 187 17.76 2.01 0.08
CA SER A 187 18.62 1.84 -1.10
C SER A 187 19.26 3.14 -1.54
N MET A 188 18.55 4.27 -1.40
CA MET A 188 19.14 5.58 -1.72
C MET A 188 20.21 6.01 -0.71
N ASN A 189 19.95 5.89 0.59
CA ASN A 189 20.91 6.27 1.63
C ASN A 189 22.22 5.47 1.52
N GLN A 190 22.16 4.22 1.04
CA GLN A 190 23.35 3.37 0.81
C GLN A 190 24.23 3.87 -0.36
N LEU A 191 23.71 4.73 -1.23
CA LEU A 191 24.47 5.32 -2.36
C LEU A 191 25.12 6.66 -1.99
N ALA A 192 24.92 7.15 -0.77
CA ALA A 192 25.55 8.37 -0.31
C ALA A 192 27.08 8.17 -0.09
N CYS A 193 27.88 9.19 -0.41
CA CYS A 193 29.32 9.20 -0.20
C CYS A 193 29.73 9.64 1.19
N ALA A 194 28.82 10.29 1.92
CA ALA A 194 29.02 10.67 3.30
C ALA A 194 28.33 9.66 4.24
N ASP A 195 28.60 9.78 5.52
CA ASP A 195 27.92 8.99 6.55
C ASP A 195 26.42 9.25 6.54
N ALA A 196 25.66 8.24 6.12
CA ALA A 196 24.21 8.26 6.06
C ALA A 196 23.54 7.67 7.33
N THR A 197 24.30 7.37 8.37
CA THR A 197 23.79 6.71 9.58
C THR A 197 22.66 7.50 10.22
N SER A 198 22.84 8.82 10.38
CA SER A 198 21.80 9.70 10.95
C SER A 198 20.53 9.72 10.11
N ALA A 199 20.65 9.86 8.78
CA ALA A 199 19.52 9.85 7.87
C ALA A 199 18.78 8.49 7.89
N SER A 200 19.53 7.39 7.97
CA SER A 200 18.98 6.04 8.03
C SER A 200 18.26 5.78 9.37
N LEU A 201 18.82 6.24 10.50
CA LEU A 201 18.18 6.12 11.81
C LEU A 201 16.89 6.93 11.89
N ILE A 202 16.87 8.16 11.37
CA ILE A 202 15.66 8.98 11.32
C ILE A 202 14.62 8.32 10.41
N GLY A 203 15.02 7.84 9.24
CA GLY A 203 14.13 7.10 8.33
C GLY A 203 13.53 5.85 8.99
N TYR A 204 14.35 5.09 9.72
CA TYR A 204 13.89 3.94 10.48
C TYR A 204 12.91 4.33 11.61
N ALA A 205 13.24 5.36 12.41
CA ALA A 205 12.39 5.84 13.49
C ALA A 205 11.02 6.32 12.97
N VAL A 206 11.00 7.04 11.84
CA VAL A 206 9.78 7.47 11.15
C VAL A 206 8.96 6.27 10.67
N ALA A 207 9.60 5.27 10.06
CA ALA A 207 8.92 4.07 9.60
C ALA A 207 8.30 3.29 10.77
N MET A 208 9.03 3.13 11.88
CA MET A 208 8.54 2.48 13.09
C MET A 208 7.38 3.26 13.72
N PHE A 209 7.43 4.58 13.75
CA PHE A 209 6.34 5.42 14.24
C PHE A 209 5.06 5.22 13.41
N VAL A 210 5.16 5.30 12.07
CA VAL A 210 4.04 5.11 11.14
C VAL A 210 3.45 3.70 11.24
N LEU A 211 4.27 2.70 11.56
CA LEU A 211 3.82 1.32 11.71
C LEU A 211 3.21 1.07 13.10
N LEU A 212 3.92 1.42 14.17
CA LEU A 212 3.55 0.99 15.52
C LEU A 212 2.43 1.81 16.14
N VAL A 213 2.34 3.12 15.86
CA VAL A 213 1.29 3.96 16.46
C VAL A 213 -0.11 3.56 15.98
N PRO A 214 -0.38 3.44 14.66
CA PRO A 214 -1.67 2.91 14.21
C PRO A 214 -1.90 1.46 14.66
N LEU A 215 -0.88 0.61 14.62
CA LEU A 215 -1.01 -0.79 15.03
C LEU A 215 -1.42 -0.93 16.51
N SER A 216 -0.82 -0.15 17.42
CA SER A 216 -1.18 -0.17 18.83
C SER A 216 -2.65 0.23 19.05
N PHE A 217 -3.12 1.26 18.34
CA PHE A 217 -4.52 1.67 18.37
C PHE A 217 -5.45 0.57 17.82
N ILE A 218 -5.07 -0.07 16.71
CA ILE A 218 -5.80 -1.17 16.10
C ILE A 218 -5.93 -2.33 17.09
N ILE A 219 -4.83 -2.76 17.70
CA ILE A 219 -4.82 -3.84 18.71
C ILE A 219 -5.74 -3.48 19.87
N PHE A 220 -5.63 -2.27 20.43
CA PHE A 220 -6.52 -1.80 21.49
C PHE A 220 -7.99 -1.87 21.08
N SER A 221 -8.33 -1.39 19.88
CA SER A 221 -9.70 -1.40 19.33
C SER A 221 -10.25 -2.81 19.25
N TYR A 222 -9.48 -3.76 18.70
CA TYR A 222 -9.93 -5.15 18.53
C TYR A 222 -10.00 -5.94 19.84
N LEU A 223 -9.12 -5.68 20.80
CA LEU A 223 -9.24 -6.25 22.15
C LEU A 223 -10.52 -5.75 22.82
N SER A 224 -10.83 -4.46 22.73
CA SER A 224 -12.06 -3.89 23.25
C SER A 224 -13.31 -4.47 22.57
N ILE A 225 -13.27 -4.64 21.25
CA ILE A 225 -14.34 -5.31 20.49
C ILE A 225 -14.51 -6.75 20.98
N LEU A 226 -13.43 -7.52 21.13
CA LEU A 226 -13.48 -8.89 21.63
C LEU A 226 -14.16 -8.99 22.99
N VAL A 227 -13.75 -8.15 23.94
CA VAL A 227 -14.37 -8.09 25.27
C VAL A 227 -15.86 -7.77 25.18
N SER A 228 -16.25 -6.81 24.33
CA SER A 228 -17.64 -6.41 24.15
C SER A 228 -18.47 -7.54 23.53
N VAL A 229 -17.94 -8.23 22.52
CA VAL A 229 -18.60 -9.35 21.83
C VAL A 229 -18.77 -10.57 22.77
N LEU A 230 -17.76 -10.87 23.60
CA LEU A 230 -17.86 -11.97 24.58
C LEU A 230 -18.94 -11.74 25.63
N ARG A 231 -19.26 -10.47 25.93
CA ARG A 231 -20.35 -10.10 26.86
C ARG A 231 -21.76 -10.23 26.25
N LEU A 232 -21.87 -10.44 24.92
CA LEU A 232 -23.18 -10.65 24.28
C LEU A 232 -23.76 -12.00 24.69
N ALA A 233 -24.99 -12.02 25.16
CA ALA A 233 -25.70 -13.24 25.56
C ALA A 233 -26.04 -14.16 24.37
N ASN A 234 -26.29 -13.57 23.18
CA ASN A 234 -26.73 -14.30 21.99
C ASN A 234 -25.52 -14.81 21.15
N ALA A 235 -25.44 -16.13 20.96
CA ALA A 235 -24.42 -16.79 20.17
C ALA A 235 -24.41 -16.33 18.68
N GLN A 236 -25.58 -16.13 18.07
CA GLN A 236 -25.69 -15.65 16.69
C GLN A 236 -25.15 -14.23 16.52
N GLY A 237 -25.39 -13.34 17.50
CA GLY A 237 -24.82 -12.00 17.54
C GLY A 237 -23.29 -12.02 17.60
N ARG A 238 -22.73 -12.92 18.42
CA ARG A 238 -21.26 -13.12 18.51
C ARG A 238 -20.66 -13.57 17.16
N ILE A 239 -21.24 -14.59 16.53
CA ILE A 239 -20.76 -15.10 15.23
C ILE A 239 -20.79 -13.99 14.16
N LYS A 240 -21.87 -13.21 14.09
CA LYS A 240 -21.99 -12.10 13.15
C LYS A 240 -20.94 -11.02 13.38
N ALA A 241 -20.69 -10.63 14.62
CA ALA A 241 -19.66 -9.65 14.98
C ALA A 241 -18.26 -10.18 14.63
N PHE A 242 -17.92 -11.42 14.98
CA PHE A 242 -16.64 -12.05 14.60
C PHE A 242 -16.45 -12.12 13.09
N SER A 243 -17.47 -12.52 12.33
CA SER A 243 -17.38 -12.59 10.86
C SER A 243 -17.09 -11.22 10.24
N THR A 244 -17.65 -10.14 10.80
CA THR A 244 -17.38 -8.77 10.35
C THR A 244 -15.95 -8.34 10.68
N CYS A 245 -15.47 -8.66 11.87
CA CYS A 245 -14.12 -8.33 12.32
C CYS A 245 -13.06 -9.15 11.57
N ALA A 246 -13.31 -10.42 11.29
CA ALA A 246 -12.35 -11.33 10.65
C ALA A 246 -11.85 -10.79 9.30
N THR A 247 -12.73 -10.19 8.50
CA THR A 247 -12.35 -9.59 7.20
C THR A 247 -11.33 -8.47 7.36
N GLN A 248 -11.56 -7.58 8.32
CA GLN A 248 -10.65 -6.47 8.56
C GLN A 248 -9.36 -6.93 9.23
N LEU A 249 -9.42 -7.89 10.15
CA LEU A 249 -8.23 -8.50 10.73
C LEU A 249 -7.36 -9.14 9.66
N THR A 250 -7.94 -9.79 8.64
CA THR A 250 -7.17 -10.31 7.51
C THR A 250 -6.42 -9.20 6.77
N ILE A 251 -7.11 -8.10 6.43
CA ILE A 251 -6.48 -6.95 5.76
C ILE A 251 -5.37 -6.36 6.63
N ILE A 252 -5.65 -6.10 7.92
CA ILE A 252 -4.69 -5.55 8.88
C ILE A 252 -3.47 -6.47 9.01
N THR A 253 -3.65 -7.79 9.09
CA THR A 253 -2.55 -8.76 9.17
C THR A 253 -1.65 -8.63 7.94
N ILE A 254 -2.23 -8.56 6.74
CA ILE A 254 -1.46 -8.39 5.50
C ILE A 254 -0.67 -7.07 5.51
N TYR A 255 -1.27 -5.97 5.98
CA TYR A 255 -0.63 -4.65 6.01
C TYR A 255 0.45 -4.47 7.08
N TYR A 256 0.41 -5.23 8.18
CA TYR A 256 1.31 -5.00 9.32
C TYR A 256 2.31 -6.12 9.58
N VAL A 257 1.90 -7.39 9.46
CA VAL A 257 2.79 -8.52 9.79
C VAL A 257 3.96 -8.61 8.80
N PHE A 258 3.69 -8.52 7.51
CA PHE A 258 4.74 -8.61 6.50
C PHE A 258 5.71 -7.41 6.52
N PRO A 259 5.25 -6.13 6.54
CA PRO A 259 6.16 -4.99 6.67
C PRO A 259 6.98 -5.03 7.95
N ALA A 260 6.37 -5.38 9.09
CA ALA A 260 7.10 -5.51 10.36
C ALA A 260 8.19 -6.58 10.28
N PHE A 261 7.91 -7.72 9.66
CA PHE A 261 8.89 -8.77 9.42
C PHE A 261 10.03 -8.29 8.52
N VAL A 262 9.74 -7.56 7.44
CA VAL A 262 10.77 -6.99 6.55
C VAL A 262 11.64 -5.98 7.28
N VAL A 263 11.03 -5.03 7.99
CA VAL A 263 11.76 -4.03 8.77
C VAL A 263 12.65 -4.70 9.81
N TYR A 264 12.13 -5.70 10.53
CA TYR A 264 12.89 -6.46 11.52
C TYR A 264 14.10 -7.18 10.86
N THR A 265 13.89 -7.89 9.76
CA THR A 265 14.95 -8.67 9.10
C THR A 265 16.02 -7.77 8.49
N THR A 266 15.63 -6.62 7.92
CA THR A 266 16.62 -5.67 7.35
C THR A 266 17.45 -4.95 8.40
N SER A 267 16.93 -4.81 9.63
CA SER A 267 17.61 -4.09 10.72
C SER A 267 18.50 -4.99 11.58
N ASN A 268 18.12 -6.25 11.78
CA ASN A 268 18.74 -7.12 12.79
C ASN A 268 19.50 -8.32 12.21
N LEU A 269 19.25 -8.70 10.93
CA LEU A 269 19.99 -9.79 10.32
C LEU A 269 21.20 -9.24 9.55
N PRO A 270 22.43 -9.71 9.86
CA PRO A 270 23.60 -9.37 9.08
C PRO A 270 23.40 -9.76 7.61
N ASN A 271 23.95 -8.98 6.70
CA ASN A 271 23.83 -9.12 5.23
C ASN A 271 24.13 -10.53 4.68
N SER A 272 24.68 -11.41 5.48
CA SER A 272 25.09 -12.77 5.11
C SER A 272 23.93 -13.79 5.08
N GLN A 273 22.76 -13.51 5.68
CA GLN A 273 21.69 -14.49 5.82
C GLN A 273 20.53 -14.33 4.83
N MET A 274 20.33 -13.16 4.23
CA MET A 274 19.26 -12.94 3.25
C MET A 274 19.80 -12.35 1.95
N ASN A 275 19.63 -13.08 0.85
CA ASN A 275 20.03 -12.61 -0.47
C ASN A 275 19.23 -11.35 -0.87
N SER A 276 19.87 -10.37 -1.52
CA SER A 276 19.21 -9.14 -1.99
C SER A 276 17.96 -9.41 -2.81
N SER A 277 17.95 -10.43 -3.66
CA SER A 277 16.77 -10.82 -4.45
C SER A 277 15.61 -11.31 -3.59
N GLN A 278 15.88 -12.03 -2.49
CA GLN A 278 14.84 -12.48 -1.54
C GLN A 278 14.23 -11.29 -0.81
N ARG A 279 15.06 -10.34 -0.37
CA ARG A 279 14.59 -9.09 0.26
C ARG A 279 13.69 -8.29 -0.68
N ILE A 280 14.11 -8.10 -1.92
CA ILE A 280 13.33 -7.37 -2.93
C ILE A 280 12.03 -8.11 -3.23
N GLY A 281 12.07 -9.44 -3.38
CA GLY A 281 10.87 -10.26 -3.58
C GLY A 281 9.87 -10.11 -2.45
N LEU A 282 10.34 -10.11 -1.21
CA LEU A 282 9.50 -9.92 -0.04
C LEU A 282 8.89 -8.50 0.02
N VAL A 283 9.70 -7.47 -0.30
CA VAL A 283 9.22 -6.08 -0.40
C VAL A 283 8.13 -5.96 -1.46
N MET A 284 8.34 -6.51 -2.64
CA MET A 284 7.35 -6.50 -3.72
C MET A 284 6.08 -7.26 -3.32
N PHE A 285 6.24 -8.42 -2.68
CA PHE A 285 5.10 -9.23 -2.24
C PHE A 285 4.21 -8.46 -1.25
N TYR A 286 4.77 -7.95 -0.14
CA TYR A 286 3.92 -7.26 0.84
C TYR A 286 3.37 -5.93 0.31
N SER A 287 4.07 -5.27 -0.60
CA SER A 287 3.61 -4.00 -1.19
C SER A 287 2.46 -4.18 -2.18
N LEU A 288 2.46 -5.28 -2.95
CA LEU A 288 1.48 -5.53 -4.01
C LEU A 288 0.30 -6.41 -3.55
N LEU A 289 0.52 -7.25 -2.55
CA LEU A 289 -0.53 -8.17 -2.08
C LEU A 289 -1.80 -7.44 -1.62
N PRO A 290 -1.72 -6.38 -0.76
CA PRO A 290 -2.91 -5.66 -0.34
C PRO A 290 -3.71 -5.03 -1.50
N PRO A 291 -3.11 -4.23 -2.41
CA PRO A 291 -3.82 -3.66 -3.54
C PRO A 291 -4.51 -4.69 -4.45
N ILE A 292 -3.94 -5.90 -4.56
CA ILE A 292 -4.55 -6.99 -5.34
C ILE A 292 -5.75 -7.59 -4.60
N VAL A 293 -5.59 -7.87 -3.29
CA VAL A 293 -6.56 -8.66 -2.52
C VAL A 293 -7.76 -7.82 -2.08
N ASN A 294 -7.57 -6.52 -1.83
CA ASN A 294 -8.61 -5.62 -1.34
C ASN A 294 -9.90 -5.63 -2.17
N PRO A 295 -9.88 -5.45 -3.50
CA PRO A 295 -11.09 -5.48 -4.32
C PRO A 295 -11.84 -6.82 -4.21
N PHE A 296 -11.11 -7.95 -4.17
CA PHE A 296 -11.72 -9.27 -4.01
C PHE A 296 -12.41 -9.43 -2.67
N ILE A 297 -11.76 -8.99 -1.58
CA ILE A 297 -12.35 -9.01 -0.24
C ILE A 297 -13.64 -8.18 -0.22
N TYR A 298 -13.64 -6.99 -0.84
CA TYR A 298 -14.82 -6.13 -0.89
C TYR A 298 -15.94 -6.75 -1.71
N CYS A 299 -15.65 -7.32 -2.88
CA CYS A 299 -16.64 -7.99 -3.73
C CYS A 299 -17.31 -9.20 -3.04
N ILE A 300 -16.54 -9.98 -2.26
CA ILE A 300 -17.06 -11.14 -1.57
C ILE A 300 -17.86 -10.75 -0.31
N ARG A 301 -17.37 -9.78 0.47
CA ARG A 301 -17.88 -9.48 1.80
C ARG A 301 -18.94 -8.40 1.85
N ILE A 302 -18.92 -7.43 0.92
CA ILE A 302 -19.89 -6.35 0.89
C ILE A 302 -21.13 -6.83 0.12
N LYS A 303 -22.23 -7.00 0.87
CA LYS A 303 -23.50 -7.54 0.35
C LYS A 303 -24.01 -6.69 -0.83
N GLU A 304 -23.91 -5.39 -0.74
CA GLU A 304 -24.37 -4.43 -1.75
C GLU A 304 -23.57 -4.58 -3.05
N ILE A 305 -22.22 -4.67 -2.97
CA ILE A 305 -21.35 -4.88 -4.12
C ILE A 305 -21.65 -6.25 -4.75
N ARG A 306 -21.75 -7.30 -3.95
CA ARG A 306 -22.08 -8.65 -4.42
C ARG A 306 -23.44 -8.69 -5.13
N GLN A 307 -24.45 -8.04 -4.59
CA GLN A 307 -25.79 -7.97 -5.21
C GLN A 307 -25.77 -7.21 -6.53
N PHE A 308 -24.98 -6.14 -6.62
CA PHE A 308 -24.78 -5.41 -7.87
C PHE A 308 -24.20 -6.31 -8.96
N PHE A 309 -23.12 -7.06 -8.64
CA PHE A 309 -22.54 -8.01 -9.58
C PHE A 309 -23.52 -9.08 -10.05
N ILE A 310 -24.30 -9.66 -9.14
CA ILE A 310 -25.32 -10.66 -9.50
C ILE A 310 -26.34 -10.04 -10.46
N LYS A 311 -26.86 -8.87 -10.13
CA LYS A 311 -27.83 -8.16 -11.00
C LYS A 311 -27.23 -7.84 -12.37
N TRP A 312 -25.99 -7.37 -12.41
CA TRP A 312 -25.31 -7.04 -13.65
C TRP A 312 -25.07 -8.27 -14.55
N CYS A 313 -24.62 -9.39 -13.98
CA CYS A 313 -24.44 -10.66 -14.68
C CYS A 313 -25.78 -11.21 -15.23
N VAL A 314 -26.86 -11.15 -14.42
CA VAL A 314 -28.20 -11.60 -14.85
C VAL A 314 -28.73 -10.71 -15.97
N HIS A 315 -28.54 -9.40 -15.89
CA HIS A 315 -29.00 -8.47 -16.94
C HIS A 315 -28.24 -8.69 -18.25
N LYS A 316 -26.92 -8.87 -18.19
CA LYS A 316 -26.08 -9.17 -19.36
C LYS A 316 -26.53 -10.48 -20.05
N ASN A 317 -26.80 -11.53 -19.26
CA ASN A 317 -27.29 -12.81 -19.81
C ASN A 317 -28.66 -12.67 -20.49
N ARG A 318 -29.54 -11.81 -19.99
CA ARG A 318 -30.85 -11.52 -20.63
C ARG A 318 -30.67 -10.78 -21.98
N ILE A 319 -29.72 -9.85 -22.07
CA ILE A 319 -29.44 -9.13 -23.32
C ILE A 319 -28.85 -10.09 -24.37
N VAL A 320 -27.87 -10.91 -23.97
CA VAL A 320 -27.25 -11.90 -24.87
C VAL A 320 -28.29 -12.91 -25.36
N ASN A 321 -29.17 -13.42 -24.51
CA ASN A 321 -30.22 -14.35 -24.92
C ASN A 321 -31.27 -13.68 -25.82
N ARG A 322 -31.58 -12.40 -25.66
CA ARG A 322 -32.46 -11.65 -26.58
C ARG A 322 -31.82 -11.44 -27.94
N SER A 323 -30.52 -11.13 -28.02
CA SER A 323 -29.83 -10.96 -29.29
C SER A 323 -29.73 -12.28 -30.09
N LEU A 324 -29.57 -13.41 -29.41
CA LEU A 324 -29.57 -14.74 -30.03
C LEU A 324 -30.97 -15.20 -30.51
N THR A 325 -32.07 -14.70 -29.90
CA THR A 325 -33.43 -14.98 -30.34
C THR A 325 -33.90 -14.10 -31.49
N ILE A 326 -33.28 -12.95 -31.72
CA ILE A 326 -33.57 -12.04 -32.85
C ILE A 326 -32.77 -12.45 -34.11
N SER A 327 -31.69 -13.21 -33.95
CA SER A 327 -30.81 -13.70 -35.04
C SER A 327 -31.24 -15.06 -35.60
N LYS A 328 -32.34 -15.64 -35.11
CA LYS A 328 -33.01 -16.82 -35.70
C LYS A 328 -34.32 -16.39 -36.37
#